data_02af978e309a2b27542f7293383c0825
#
_entry.id   02af978e309a2b27542f7293383c0825
#
_cell.length_a   1.000
_cell.length_b   1.000
_cell.length_c   1.000
_cell.angle_alpha   90.00
_cell.angle_beta   90.00
_cell.angle_gamma   90.00
#
_symmetry.space_group_name_H-M   'P 1'
#
loop_
_entity.id
_entity.type
_entity.pdbx_description
1 polymer ?
#
loop_
_entity_poly.entity_id
_entity_poly.type
_entity_poly.pdbx_seq_one_letter_code
_entity_poly.pdbx_strand_id
1 'polypeptide(L)'
;MKAIFFSLLLVGALSITAHAQPLTSKQIDTLTERTLKAFDVPGIAVCIIKDGKVIHSKGYGVRSLNSKKPVDENTLFGIASNSKAFTAAALGILVDEGKLKWDDKVRDYIPEFKLYDPYVTESFTIRDLLTHRSGLGLGSGDLMLFPSPNAFTLKEVIYNLRYLKPVSQFRTKYDYDNNMYVLAGEVVARVSGMSWDAFVERRIMKKLGMANSAGSYARVKDHSNEIDGHAPVDGKVQVVDRDTMALGHSAGGIYSSIADLSKWVKYLLSDDTTKKVISGDVKEEMFTPQTIIPVHGKSAYNTHFASYGFGFFLSDVKGYKQVTHTGGLEGMVTQVTMIPELGLGIIVLTNQQEGDAFSAITNQIKDSYLGVTNTDRVKEYSARRAGSVDEAKKITDAVWTTVANNEKRGSTDISEVKGTYKDPWFGEVTISVKNGKAWFESKKAYKLKGQLFFYKANTYVVKWVDRSMDADAFVTFTLNEEGKTKGMTMNAISPNTDFSFDFQDLDFVKLQE
;
A
#
# COMPACT_ATOMS: atom_id res chain seq x y z
N MET A 1 -53.09 -2.78 68.75
CA MET A 1 -51.87 -2.42 68.05
C MET A 1 -51.59 -3.49 66.98
N LYS A 2 -51.89 -3.13 65.71
CA LYS A 2 -51.67 -4.05 64.56
C LYS A 2 -50.36 -3.63 63.90
N ALA A 3 -49.37 -4.52 63.89
CA ALA A 3 -48.10 -4.34 63.23
C ALA A 3 -48.25 -4.74 61.74
N ILE A 4 -48.01 -3.81 60.82
CA ILE A 4 -47.96 -4.05 59.36
C ILE A 4 -46.50 -4.35 59.00
N PHE A 5 -46.24 -5.58 58.53
CA PHE A 5 -44.96 -5.98 57.94
C PHE A 5 -44.96 -5.55 56.47
N PHE A 6 -44.07 -4.63 56.12
CA PHE A 6 -43.75 -4.28 54.73
C PHE A 6 -42.61 -5.20 54.23
N SER A 7 -42.95 -6.15 53.36
CA SER A 7 -41.97 -6.96 52.66
C SER A 7 -41.45 -6.18 51.46
N LEU A 8 -40.20 -5.71 51.50
CA LEU A 8 -39.47 -5.16 50.34
C LEU A 8 -39.04 -6.31 49.43
N LEU A 9 -39.68 -6.45 48.28
CA LEU A 9 -39.16 -7.29 47.19
C LEU A 9 -38.03 -6.55 46.48
N LEU A 10 -36.79 -7.01 46.69
CA LEU A 10 -35.61 -6.55 45.95
C LEU A 10 -35.60 -7.27 44.60
N VAL A 11 -36.11 -6.61 43.56
CA VAL A 11 -35.93 -7.08 42.16
C VAL A 11 -34.53 -6.75 41.73
N GLY A 12 -33.62 -7.73 41.83
CA GLY A 12 -32.29 -7.65 41.27
C GLY A 12 -32.36 -7.63 39.73
N ALA A 13 -32.19 -6.44 39.13
CA ALA A 13 -31.97 -6.33 37.70
C ALA A 13 -30.62 -7.00 37.36
N LEU A 14 -30.66 -8.25 36.90
CA LEU A 14 -29.53 -8.86 36.20
C LEU A 14 -29.33 -8.06 34.92
N SER A 15 -28.39 -7.15 34.93
CA SER A 15 -27.84 -6.53 33.73
C SER A 15 -27.12 -7.65 32.95
N ILE A 16 -27.82 -8.28 32.01
CA ILE A 16 -27.19 -9.14 31.00
C ILE A 16 -26.33 -8.21 30.15
N THR A 17 -25.08 -8.08 30.48
CA THR A 17 -24.10 -7.51 29.57
C THR A 17 -24.05 -8.44 28.36
N ALA A 18 -24.71 -8.05 27.29
CA ALA A 18 -24.58 -8.73 26.00
C ALA A 18 -23.11 -8.59 25.57
N HIS A 19 -22.31 -9.59 25.91
CA HIS A 19 -20.97 -9.71 25.33
C HIS A 19 -21.17 -10.03 23.85
N ALA A 20 -20.67 -9.17 22.98
CA ALA A 20 -20.62 -9.46 21.57
C ALA A 20 -19.88 -10.79 21.38
N GLN A 21 -20.54 -11.77 20.75
CA GLN A 21 -19.94 -13.05 20.48
C GLN A 21 -19.12 -12.98 19.19
N PRO A 22 -17.89 -13.56 19.16
CA PRO A 22 -17.13 -13.69 17.93
C PRO A 22 -17.98 -14.34 16.83
N LEU A 23 -17.80 -13.86 15.60
CA LEU A 23 -18.50 -14.42 14.44
C LEU A 23 -18.14 -15.90 14.27
N THR A 24 -19.15 -16.72 14.05
CA THR A 24 -18.95 -18.12 13.66
C THR A 24 -18.38 -18.23 12.25
N SER A 25 -17.74 -19.37 11.90
CA SER A 25 -17.22 -19.60 10.55
C SER A 25 -18.28 -19.41 9.47
N LYS A 26 -19.53 -19.85 9.71
CA LYS A 26 -20.65 -19.65 8.78
C LYS A 26 -21.02 -18.17 8.59
N GLN A 27 -20.96 -17.37 9.66
CA GLN A 27 -21.19 -15.93 9.55
C GLN A 27 -20.07 -15.22 8.79
N ILE A 28 -18.82 -15.69 8.93
CA ILE A 28 -17.67 -15.21 8.16
C ILE A 28 -17.83 -15.58 6.68
N ASP A 29 -18.30 -16.80 6.37
CA ASP A 29 -18.63 -17.20 5.00
C ASP A 29 -19.64 -16.22 4.38
N THR A 30 -20.76 -15.99 5.07
CA THR A 30 -21.81 -15.06 4.61
C THR A 30 -21.29 -13.62 4.44
N LEU A 31 -20.49 -13.15 5.39
CA LEU A 31 -19.84 -11.82 5.33
C LEU A 31 -18.97 -11.69 4.07
N THR A 32 -18.11 -12.68 3.82
CA THR A 32 -17.16 -12.65 2.70
C THR A 32 -17.90 -12.76 1.36
N GLU A 33 -18.91 -13.63 1.26
CA GLU A 33 -19.72 -13.75 0.04
C GLU A 33 -20.52 -12.46 -0.27
N ARG A 34 -21.03 -11.77 0.74
CA ARG A 34 -21.64 -10.44 0.59
C ARG A 34 -20.61 -9.40 0.11
N THR A 35 -19.41 -9.46 0.64
CA THR A 35 -18.32 -8.54 0.28
C THR A 35 -17.89 -8.72 -1.18
N LEU A 36 -17.70 -9.96 -1.65
CA LEU A 36 -17.40 -10.24 -3.07
C LEU A 36 -18.40 -9.51 -3.99
N LYS A 37 -19.70 -9.61 -3.67
CA LYS A 37 -20.78 -9.01 -4.49
C LYS A 37 -20.85 -7.49 -4.36
N ALA A 38 -20.69 -6.96 -3.13
CA ALA A 38 -20.87 -5.53 -2.87
C ALA A 38 -19.73 -4.68 -3.48
N PHE A 39 -18.55 -5.27 -3.67
CA PHE A 39 -17.36 -4.58 -4.14
C PHE A 39 -16.83 -5.09 -5.48
N ASP A 40 -17.55 -5.99 -6.15
CA ASP A 40 -17.15 -6.62 -7.43
C ASP A 40 -15.76 -7.30 -7.35
N VAL A 41 -15.41 -7.86 -6.20
CA VAL A 41 -14.14 -8.56 -6.02
C VAL A 41 -14.25 -9.98 -6.54
N PRO A 42 -13.43 -10.42 -7.52
CA PRO A 42 -13.52 -11.78 -8.05
C PRO A 42 -13.14 -12.86 -7.05
N GLY A 43 -12.14 -12.61 -6.19
CA GLY A 43 -11.65 -13.60 -5.23
C GLY A 43 -11.09 -12.99 -3.95
N ILE A 44 -11.39 -13.63 -2.82
CA ILE A 44 -10.92 -13.24 -1.49
C ILE A 44 -10.44 -14.50 -0.75
N ALA A 45 -9.38 -14.36 0.04
CA ALA A 45 -8.96 -15.36 1.03
C ALA A 45 -8.96 -14.74 2.43
N VAL A 46 -9.55 -15.44 3.40
CA VAL A 46 -9.70 -14.97 4.80
C VAL A 46 -9.12 -16.00 5.74
N CYS A 47 -8.26 -15.55 6.68
CA CYS A 47 -7.78 -16.38 7.79
C CYS A 47 -7.90 -15.63 9.11
N ILE A 48 -8.38 -16.34 10.14
CA ILE A 48 -8.50 -15.81 11.50
C ILE A 48 -7.72 -16.72 12.44
N ILE A 49 -6.83 -16.09 13.20
CA ILE A 49 -6.05 -16.71 14.27
C ILE A 49 -6.61 -16.23 15.60
N LYS A 50 -6.84 -17.17 16.54
CA LYS A 50 -7.23 -16.87 17.92
C LYS A 50 -6.46 -17.77 18.88
N ASP A 51 -5.75 -17.16 19.83
CA ASP A 51 -4.97 -17.86 20.85
C ASP A 51 -4.03 -18.93 20.25
N GLY A 52 -3.29 -18.53 19.22
CA GLY A 52 -2.32 -19.37 18.51
C GLY A 52 -2.91 -20.45 17.58
N LYS A 53 -4.25 -20.54 17.47
CA LYS A 53 -4.95 -21.50 16.60
C LYS A 53 -5.60 -20.81 15.42
N VAL A 54 -5.52 -21.40 14.23
CA VAL A 54 -6.33 -21.00 13.08
C VAL A 54 -7.76 -21.49 13.31
N ILE A 55 -8.72 -20.57 13.44
CA ILE A 55 -10.14 -20.86 13.68
C ILE A 55 -10.99 -20.71 12.42
N HIS A 56 -10.45 -20.02 11.40
CA HIS A 56 -11.05 -19.90 10.08
C HIS A 56 -9.93 -19.74 9.05
N SER A 57 -9.98 -20.49 7.94
CA SER A 57 -9.04 -20.38 6.81
C SER A 57 -9.74 -20.86 5.54
N LYS A 58 -10.09 -19.92 4.63
CA LYS A 58 -10.89 -20.26 3.45
C LYS A 58 -10.71 -19.25 2.33
N GLY A 59 -10.70 -19.76 1.09
CA GLY A 59 -10.81 -18.97 -0.14
C GLY A 59 -12.25 -18.89 -0.62
N TYR A 60 -12.59 -17.80 -1.31
CA TYR A 60 -13.91 -17.51 -1.86
C TYR A 60 -13.76 -16.92 -3.26
N GLY A 61 -14.74 -17.20 -4.13
CA GLY A 61 -14.73 -16.71 -5.50
C GLY A 61 -13.66 -17.36 -6.35
N VAL A 62 -13.12 -16.60 -7.32
CA VAL A 62 -12.22 -17.11 -8.35
C VAL A 62 -10.88 -16.40 -8.36
N ARG A 63 -9.82 -17.14 -8.72
CA ARG A 63 -8.44 -16.61 -8.85
C ARG A 63 -8.31 -15.64 -10.02
N SER A 64 -9.13 -15.84 -11.05
CA SER A 64 -9.11 -15.05 -12.28
C SER A 64 -10.46 -15.08 -12.94
N LEU A 65 -10.92 -13.95 -13.46
CA LEU A 65 -12.12 -13.87 -14.30
C LEU A 65 -11.94 -14.63 -15.62
N ASN A 66 -10.70 -14.85 -16.08
CA ASN A 66 -10.41 -15.62 -17.29
C ASN A 66 -10.49 -17.13 -17.03
N SER A 67 -9.79 -17.64 -16.01
CA SER A 67 -9.71 -19.08 -15.74
C SER A 67 -10.88 -19.61 -14.91
N LYS A 68 -11.52 -18.76 -14.11
CA LYS A 68 -12.60 -19.08 -13.16
C LYS A 68 -12.29 -20.22 -12.17
N LYS A 69 -10.99 -20.52 -11.98
CA LYS A 69 -10.57 -21.50 -10.98
C LYS A 69 -10.80 -20.93 -9.58
N PRO A 70 -11.22 -21.74 -8.60
CA PRO A 70 -11.53 -21.24 -7.26
C PRO A 70 -10.30 -20.75 -6.51
N VAL A 71 -10.48 -19.77 -5.63
CA VAL A 71 -9.50 -19.40 -4.59
C VAL A 71 -9.57 -20.43 -3.47
N ASP A 72 -8.42 -20.88 -2.97
CA ASP A 72 -8.29 -21.73 -1.79
C ASP A 72 -7.29 -21.14 -0.78
N GLU A 73 -7.06 -21.82 0.34
CA GLU A 73 -6.17 -21.36 1.41
C GLU A 73 -4.68 -21.30 1.02
N ASN A 74 -4.29 -22.03 -0.03
CA ASN A 74 -2.93 -22.08 -0.56
C ASN A 74 -2.72 -21.19 -1.78
N THR A 75 -3.78 -20.54 -2.27
CA THR A 75 -3.69 -19.63 -3.42
C THR A 75 -2.73 -18.48 -3.12
N LEU A 76 -1.78 -18.25 -4.02
CA LEU A 76 -0.77 -17.20 -3.88
C LEU A 76 -1.32 -15.84 -4.31
N PHE A 77 -1.08 -14.85 -3.47
CA PHE A 77 -1.33 -13.43 -3.70
C PHE A 77 -0.03 -12.66 -3.54
N GLY A 78 0.18 -11.60 -4.30
CA GLY A 78 1.16 -10.58 -3.95
C GLY A 78 0.68 -9.86 -2.69
N ILE A 79 1.43 -9.97 -1.59
CA ILE A 79 1.01 -9.36 -0.32
C ILE A 79 1.37 -7.88 -0.21
N ALA A 80 2.01 -7.36 -1.24
CA ALA A 80 2.38 -5.95 -1.35
C ALA A 80 3.09 -5.45 -0.08
N SER A 81 2.71 -4.28 0.42
CA SER A 81 3.38 -3.63 1.55
C SER A 81 3.33 -4.40 2.88
N ASN A 82 2.56 -5.49 3.00
CA ASN A 82 2.73 -6.43 4.12
C ASN A 82 4.15 -7.05 4.13
N SER A 83 4.90 -6.97 3.02
CA SER A 83 6.33 -7.36 2.93
C SER A 83 7.24 -6.49 3.81
N LYS A 84 6.85 -5.26 4.14
CA LYS A 84 7.63 -4.33 4.97
C LYS A 84 7.93 -4.88 6.36
N ALA A 85 7.00 -5.64 6.94
CA ALA A 85 7.22 -6.33 8.21
C ALA A 85 8.33 -7.39 8.13
N PHE A 86 8.46 -8.07 6.99
CA PHE A 86 9.55 -9.01 6.75
C PHE A 86 10.89 -8.30 6.56
N THR A 87 10.91 -7.10 5.96
CA THR A 87 12.09 -6.27 5.84
C THR A 87 12.57 -5.78 7.20
N ALA A 88 11.66 -5.31 8.03
CA ALA A 88 11.98 -4.93 9.41
C ALA A 88 12.53 -6.13 10.21
N ALA A 89 11.91 -7.30 10.10
CA ALA A 89 12.41 -8.52 10.74
C ALA A 89 13.76 -8.97 10.17
N ALA A 90 14.02 -8.79 8.86
CA ALA A 90 15.31 -9.12 8.25
C ALA A 90 16.45 -8.26 8.82
N LEU A 91 16.23 -6.95 8.95
CA LEU A 91 17.16 -6.06 9.65
C LEU A 91 17.28 -6.43 11.13
N GLY A 92 16.17 -6.77 11.78
CA GLY A 92 16.15 -7.24 13.16
C GLY A 92 16.99 -8.50 13.39
N ILE A 93 17.01 -9.44 12.45
CA ILE A 93 17.91 -10.60 12.51
C ILE A 93 19.38 -10.16 12.49
N LEU A 94 19.72 -9.16 11.69
CA LEU A 94 21.09 -8.64 11.60
C LEU A 94 21.47 -7.84 12.86
N VAL A 95 20.50 -7.17 13.51
CA VAL A 95 20.69 -6.54 14.83
C VAL A 95 20.94 -7.60 15.89
N ASP A 96 20.13 -8.66 15.95
CA ASP A 96 20.31 -9.79 16.88
C ASP A 96 21.67 -10.48 16.71
N GLU A 97 22.22 -10.47 15.50
CA GLU A 97 23.57 -11.01 15.19
C GLU A 97 24.70 -10.01 15.46
N GLY A 98 24.39 -8.80 15.94
CA GLY A 98 25.38 -7.75 16.18
C GLY A 98 26.06 -7.20 14.94
N LYS A 99 25.47 -7.40 13.76
CA LYS A 99 26.05 -6.98 12.46
C LYS A 99 25.71 -5.53 12.11
N LEU A 100 24.66 -4.98 12.70
CA LEU A 100 24.26 -3.58 12.63
C LEU A 100 23.44 -3.18 13.86
N LYS A 101 23.23 -1.88 14.05
CA LYS A 101 22.36 -1.30 15.07
C LYS A 101 21.28 -0.45 14.39
N TRP A 102 20.13 -0.29 15.04
CA TRP A 102 19.04 0.53 14.53
C TRP A 102 19.45 1.99 14.27
N ASP A 103 20.39 2.51 15.07
CA ASP A 103 20.83 3.89 15.01
C ASP A 103 22.16 4.09 14.25
N ASP A 104 22.68 3.04 13.60
CA ASP A 104 23.79 3.14 12.65
C ASP A 104 23.37 4.00 11.45
N LYS A 105 24.34 4.72 10.85
CA LYS A 105 24.08 5.56 9.69
C LYS A 105 23.87 4.72 8.45
N VAL A 106 22.88 5.10 7.63
CA VAL A 106 22.65 4.43 6.33
C VAL A 106 23.92 4.47 5.47
N ARG A 107 24.68 5.57 5.50
CA ARG A 107 25.91 5.75 4.75
C ARG A 107 27.05 4.80 5.15
N ASP A 108 27.00 4.21 6.34
CA ASP A 108 27.99 3.17 6.72
C ASP A 108 27.84 1.91 5.87
N TYR A 109 26.63 1.66 5.35
CA TYR A 109 26.29 0.49 4.52
C TYR A 109 26.06 0.84 3.05
N ILE A 110 25.56 2.05 2.76
CA ILE A 110 25.31 2.58 1.42
C ILE A 110 26.04 3.93 1.29
N PRO A 111 27.36 3.96 1.07
CA PRO A 111 28.15 5.20 1.03
C PRO A 111 27.66 6.23 -0.02
N GLU A 112 27.06 5.75 -1.11
CA GLU A 112 26.48 6.58 -2.18
C GLU A 112 25.11 7.18 -1.83
N PHE A 113 24.48 6.77 -0.71
CA PHE A 113 23.22 7.35 -0.23
C PHE A 113 23.35 8.85 -0.01
N LYS A 114 22.44 9.59 -0.64
CA LYS A 114 22.38 11.05 -0.51
C LYS A 114 20.95 11.51 -0.72
N LEU A 115 20.46 12.32 0.19
CA LEU A 115 19.21 13.08 0.07
C LEU A 115 19.51 14.53 -0.31
N TYR A 116 18.46 15.30 -0.59
CA TYR A 116 18.55 16.70 -0.98
C TYR A 116 19.31 17.54 0.07
N ASP A 117 18.98 17.35 1.34
CA ASP A 117 19.61 18.03 2.46
C ASP A 117 20.86 17.24 2.94
N PRO A 118 22.07 17.87 2.96
CA PRO A 118 23.28 17.23 3.45
C PRO A 118 23.23 16.83 4.94
N TYR A 119 22.59 17.63 5.80
CA TYR A 119 22.44 17.31 7.22
C TYR A 119 21.58 16.04 7.39
N VAL A 120 20.46 15.96 6.68
CA VAL A 120 19.59 14.78 6.70
C VAL A 120 20.35 13.57 6.20
N THR A 121 21.10 13.70 5.11
CA THR A 121 21.94 12.64 4.56
C THR A 121 22.87 12.02 5.59
N GLU A 122 23.63 12.86 6.34
CA GLU A 122 24.58 12.41 7.36
C GLU A 122 23.91 11.91 8.64
N SER A 123 22.66 12.33 8.88
CA SER A 123 21.92 12.01 10.11
C SER A 123 20.99 10.81 9.97
N PHE A 124 20.76 10.34 8.74
CA PHE A 124 19.79 9.27 8.43
C PHE A 124 20.28 7.91 8.94
N THR A 125 19.42 7.23 9.69
CA THR A 125 19.75 5.95 10.35
C THR A 125 18.95 4.78 9.73
N ILE A 126 19.33 3.55 10.08
CA ILE A 126 18.59 2.33 9.71
C ILE A 126 17.14 2.42 10.24
N ARG A 127 16.94 2.94 11.45
CA ARG A 127 15.61 3.21 12.02
C ARG A 127 14.78 4.13 11.13
N ASP A 128 15.37 5.18 10.57
CA ASP A 128 14.66 6.15 9.73
C ASP A 128 14.20 5.53 8.40
N LEU A 129 14.92 4.54 7.86
CA LEU A 129 14.48 3.79 6.68
C LEU A 129 13.14 3.07 6.88
N LEU A 130 12.81 2.70 8.12
CA LEU A 130 11.64 1.88 8.45
C LEU A 130 10.42 2.69 8.93
N THR A 131 10.56 4.01 9.14
CA THR A 131 9.59 4.76 9.98
C THR A 131 8.87 5.89 9.27
N HIS A 132 9.02 6.03 7.94
CA HIS A 132 8.27 7.00 7.12
C HIS A 132 8.31 8.44 7.65
N ARG A 133 9.51 8.89 8.05
CA ARG A 133 9.75 10.24 8.58
C ARG A 133 10.94 10.95 7.94
N SER A 134 11.18 10.62 6.67
CA SER A 134 12.31 11.13 5.88
C SER A 134 12.26 12.66 5.66
N GLY A 135 11.06 13.24 5.69
CA GLY A 135 10.80 14.61 5.28
C GLY A 135 10.39 14.72 3.81
N LEU A 136 10.53 13.66 3.02
CA LEU A 136 9.98 13.56 1.67
C LEU A 136 8.45 13.45 1.73
N GLY A 137 7.78 13.81 0.65
CA GLY A 137 6.32 13.72 0.55
C GLY A 137 5.81 12.28 0.45
N LEU A 138 4.50 12.12 0.57
CA LEU A 138 3.82 10.84 0.40
C LEU A 138 4.10 10.27 -1.00
N GLY A 139 4.70 9.08 -1.07
CA GLY A 139 5.02 8.40 -2.33
C GLY A 139 6.16 9.03 -3.12
N SER A 140 6.93 9.96 -2.54
CA SER A 140 7.97 10.69 -3.27
C SER A 140 8.98 9.77 -3.94
N GLY A 141 9.14 9.91 -5.26
CA GLY A 141 10.00 9.08 -6.10
C GLY A 141 9.41 7.70 -6.45
N ASP A 142 8.17 7.40 -6.10
CA ASP A 142 7.53 6.10 -6.39
C ASP A 142 7.40 5.83 -7.90
N LEU A 143 7.35 6.86 -8.76
CA LEU A 143 7.40 6.71 -10.22
C LEU A 143 8.70 6.05 -10.73
N MET A 144 9.74 5.89 -9.89
CA MET A 144 10.89 5.04 -10.21
C MET A 144 10.61 3.55 -9.98
N LEU A 145 9.58 3.22 -9.21
CA LEU A 145 9.16 1.85 -8.88
C LEU A 145 7.92 1.43 -9.66
N PHE A 146 7.00 2.37 -9.89
CA PHE A 146 5.69 2.20 -10.50
C PHE A 146 5.49 3.18 -11.67
N PRO A 147 4.62 2.85 -12.66
CA PRO A 147 4.09 1.52 -12.93
C PRO A 147 5.14 0.58 -13.53
N SER A 148 4.99 -0.71 -13.32
CA SER A 148 5.82 -1.73 -13.97
C SER A 148 5.28 -2.13 -15.36
N PRO A 149 6.14 -2.51 -16.34
CA PRO A 149 7.61 -2.51 -16.28
C PRO A 149 8.20 -1.11 -16.47
N ASN A 150 9.35 -0.87 -15.84
CA ASN A 150 10.13 0.34 -16.04
C ASN A 150 11.62 0.01 -16.22
N ALA A 151 12.42 1.01 -16.65
CA ALA A 151 13.85 0.86 -16.94
C ALA A 151 14.77 1.47 -15.88
N PHE A 152 14.28 1.77 -14.69
CA PHE A 152 15.12 2.20 -13.58
C PHE A 152 15.92 1.01 -13.04
N THR A 153 17.09 1.32 -12.52
CA THR A 153 17.93 0.39 -11.78
C THR A 153 18.00 0.80 -10.31
N LEU A 154 18.27 -0.15 -9.40
CA LEU A 154 18.45 0.17 -7.98
C LEU A 154 19.52 1.25 -7.75
N LYS A 155 20.60 1.23 -8.53
CA LYS A 155 21.65 2.26 -8.49
C LYS A 155 21.10 3.64 -8.84
N GLU A 156 20.24 3.74 -9.83
CA GLU A 156 19.58 4.99 -10.20
C GLU A 156 18.60 5.44 -9.13
N VAL A 157 17.80 4.53 -8.56
CA VAL A 157 16.91 4.86 -7.42
C VAL A 157 17.71 5.49 -6.29
N ILE A 158 18.78 4.82 -5.81
CA ILE A 158 19.65 5.35 -4.74
C ILE A 158 20.25 6.71 -5.13
N TYR A 159 20.69 6.84 -6.38
CA TYR A 159 21.30 8.08 -6.85
C TYR A 159 20.28 9.22 -6.93
N ASN A 160 19.08 8.96 -7.41
CA ASN A 160 18.08 9.98 -7.75
C ASN A 160 17.37 10.57 -6.52
N LEU A 161 17.37 9.87 -5.38
CA LEU A 161 16.82 10.38 -4.12
C LEU A 161 17.35 11.77 -3.74
N ARG A 162 18.57 12.11 -4.16
CA ARG A 162 19.18 13.42 -3.90
C ARG A 162 18.50 14.62 -4.55
N TYR A 163 17.65 14.37 -5.53
CA TYR A 163 16.91 15.40 -6.26
C TYR A 163 15.50 15.61 -5.72
N LEU A 164 14.99 14.67 -4.90
CA LEU A 164 13.67 14.77 -4.30
C LEU A 164 13.69 15.82 -3.19
N LYS A 165 12.88 16.87 -3.36
CA LYS A 165 12.81 17.99 -2.42
C LYS A 165 11.97 17.63 -1.21
N PRO A 166 12.41 17.92 0.03
CA PRO A 166 11.60 17.67 1.21
C PRO A 166 10.38 18.60 1.26
N VAL A 167 9.26 18.09 1.77
CA VAL A 167 8.02 18.84 2.03
C VAL A 167 7.81 19.12 3.50
N SER A 168 8.60 18.51 4.37
CA SER A 168 8.59 18.71 5.83
C SER A 168 10.01 18.56 6.39
N GLN A 169 10.18 18.93 7.65
CA GLN A 169 11.45 18.72 8.33
C GLN A 169 11.66 17.24 8.67
N PHE A 170 12.91 16.81 8.65
CA PHE A 170 13.32 15.47 9.00
C PHE A 170 12.79 15.03 10.37
N ARG A 171 12.20 13.85 10.46
CA ARG A 171 11.63 13.21 11.66
C ARG A 171 10.42 13.93 12.28
N THR A 172 9.77 14.87 11.59
CA THR A 172 8.67 15.65 12.19
C THR A 172 7.29 15.21 11.76
N LYS A 173 7.18 14.55 10.59
CA LYS A 173 5.91 14.17 9.99
C LYS A 173 5.97 12.76 9.42
N TYR A 174 4.84 12.07 9.48
CA TYR A 174 4.64 10.83 8.78
C TYR A 174 4.25 11.12 7.31
N ASP A 175 5.06 10.63 6.38
CA ASP A 175 4.75 10.56 4.95
C ASP A 175 5.28 9.22 4.41
N TYR A 176 4.37 8.39 3.91
CA TYR A 176 4.69 7.02 3.48
C TYR A 176 5.66 7.01 2.29
N ASP A 177 6.73 6.25 2.38
CA ASP A 177 7.85 6.26 1.44
C ASP A 177 8.33 4.84 1.15
N ASN A 178 8.07 4.33 -0.07
CA ASN A 178 8.49 3.00 -0.50
C ASN A 178 10.00 2.93 -0.74
N ASN A 179 10.60 4.00 -1.25
CA ASN A 179 12.02 4.04 -1.58
C ASN A 179 12.91 3.78 -0.35
N MET A 180 12.50 4.23 0.85
CA MET A 180 13.27 3.94 2.07
C MET A 180 13.28 2.45 2.40
N TYR A 181 12.20 1.73 2.14
CA TYR A 181 12.17 0.27 2.29
C TYR A 181 12.97 -0.46 1.20
N VAL A 182 13.08 0.09 0.00
CA VAL A 182 13.99 -0.40 -1.04
C VAL A 182 15.43 -0.33 -0.54
N LEU A 183 15.83 0.81 0.05
CA LEU A 183 17.16 0.97 0.66
C LEU A 183 17.36 0.03 1.86
N ALA A 184 16.34 -0.16 2.69
CA ALA A 184 16.40 -1.13 3.79
C ALA A 184 16.71 -2.55 3.28
N GLY A 185 16.12 -2.96 2.16
CA GLY A 185 16.45 -4.22 1.48
C GLY A 185 17.89 -4.28 0.97
N GLU A 186 18.40 -3.17 0.43
CA GLU A 186 19.80 -3.07 0.00
C GLU A 186 20.77 -3.17 1.18
N VAL A 187 20.45 -2.57 2.35
CA VAL A 187 21.22 -2.76 3.59
C VAL A 187 21.27 -4.25 3.96
N VAL A 188 20.12 -4.94 3.95
CA VAL A 188 20.09 -6.39 4.22
C VAL A 188 21.01 -7.14 3.25
N ALA A 189 20.99 -6.81 1.96
CA ALA A 189 21.80 -7.47 0.96
C ALA A 189 23.29 -7.25 1.19
N ARG A 190 23.72 -6.02 1.43
CA ARG A 190 25.14 -5.68 1.67
C ARG A 190 25.70 -6.29 2.94
N VAL A 191 24.94 -6.25 4.03
CA VAL A 191 25.38 -6.78 5.32
C VAL A 191 25.40 -8.31 5.35
N SER A 192 24.44 -8.95 4.70
CA SER A 192 24.31 -10.42 4.71
C SER A 192 25.06 -11.13 3.60
N GLY A 193 25.41 -10.44 2.51
CA GLY A 193 25.95 -11.03 1.28
C GLY A 193 24.92 -11.83 0.47
N MET A 194 23.62 -11.67 0.76
CA MET A 194 22.50 -12.33 0.09
C MET A 194 21.51 -11.30 -0.45
N SER A 195 20.87 -11.54 -1.60
CA SER A 195 19.73 -10.71 -1.99
C SER A 195 18.64 -10.73 -0.90
N TRP A 196 17.89 -9.63 -0.76
CA TRP A 196 16.87 -9.51 0.27
C TRP A 196 15.83 -10.65 0.20
N ASP A 197 15.34 -10.96 -0.97
CA ASP A 197 14.38 -12.04 -1.22
C ASP A 197 14.92 -13.41 -0.79
N ALA A 198 16.16 -13.75 -1.15
CA ALA A 198 16.81 -14.98 -0.70
C ALA A 198 17.01 -14.99 0.83
N PHE A 199 17.32 -13.82 1.42
CA PHE A 199 17.48 -13.70 2.87
C PHE A 199 16.18 -13.98 3.61
N VAL A 200 15.08 -13.33 3.24
CA VAL A 200 13.77 -13.54 3.90
C VAL A 200 13.27 -14.96 3.73
N GLU A 201 13.44 -15.57 2.55
CA GLU A 201 13.10 -16.99 2.34
C GLU A 201 13.89 -17.92 3.26
N ARG A 202 15.21 -17.73 3.32
CA ARG A 202 16.09 -18.61 4.11
C ARG A 202 15.93 -18.40 5.61
N ARG A 203 15.85 -17.13 6.05
CA ARG A 203 15.99 -16.75 7.46
C ARG A 203 14.65 -16.63 8.18
N ILE A 204 13.55 -16.39 7.46
CA ILE A 204 12.21 -16.22 8.02
C ILE A 204 11.29 -17.34 7.51
N MET A 205 10.99 -17.36 6.21
CA MET A 205 9.95 -18.23 5.65
C MET A 205 10.26 -19.72 5.89
N LYS A 206 11.48 -20.16 5.60
CA LYS A 206 11.88 -21.56 5.82
C LYS A 206 11.80 -21.97 7.30
N LYS A 207 12.19 -21.08 8.23
CA LYS A 207 12.13 -21.35 9.67
C LYS A 207 10.70 -21.50 10.18
N LEU A 208 9.77 -20.76 9.60
CA LEU A 208 8.35 -20.79 9.95
C LEU A 208 7.56 -21.84 9.16
N GLY A 209 8.19 -22.51 8.19
CA GLY A 209 7.52 -23.51 7.34
C GLY A 209 6.56 -22.88 6.32
N MET A 210 6.82 -21.65 5.87
CA MET A 210 6.07 -20.95 4.81
C MET A 210 6.55 -21.46 3.44
N ALA A 211 6.21 -22.70 3.11
CA ALA A 211 6.82 -23.44 2.01
C ALA A 211 6.39 -22.96 0.61
N ASN A 212 5.21 -22.37 0.51
CA ASN A 212 4.65 -21.87 -0.74
C ASN A 212 4.93 -20.38 -0.98
N SER A 213 5.49 -19.68 0.02
CA SER A 213 5.81 -18.26 -0.09
C SER A 213 7.14 -18.04 -0.81
N ALA A 214 7.25 -16.90 -1.49
CA ALA A 214 8.46 -16.46 -2.18
C ALA A 214 8.74 -14.98 -1.90
N GLY A 215 10.02 -14.61 -1.83
CA GLY A 215 10.47 -13.24 -1.58
C GLY A 215 10.21 -12.29 -2.74
N SER A 216 9.98 -12.82 -3.94
CA SER A 216 9.59 -12.06 -5.13
C SER A 216 8.83 -12.95 -6.12
N TYR A 217 8.15 -12.34 -7.08
CA TYR A 217 7.40 -13.08 -8.11
C TYR A 217 8.32 -14.03 -8.91
N ALA A 218 9.50 -13.58 -9.29
CA ALA A 218 10.46 -14.39 -10.04
C ALA A 218 10.96 -15.64 -9.28
N ARG A 219 10.72 -15.71 -7.97
CA ARG A 219 11.13 -16.82 -7.11
C ARG A 219 9.97 -17.76 -6.75
N VAL A 220 8.76 -17.46 -7.18
CA VAL A 220 7.62 -18.38 -7.07
C VAL A 220 7.94 -19.65 -7.86
N LYS A 221 7.83 -20.81 -7.21
CA LYS A 221 8.23 -22.11 -7.80
C LYS A 221 7.10 -22.76 -8.58
N ASP A 222 5.87 -22.55 -8.13
CA ASP A 222 4.67 -23.13 -8.71
C ASP A 222 3.62 -22.05 -8.95
N HIS A 223 3.40 -21.72 -10.21
CA HIS A 223 2.41 -20.76 -10.68
C HIS A 223 1.02 -21.35 -10.92
N SER A 224 0.80 -22.62 -10.62
CA SER A 224 -0.47 -23.32 -10.88
C SER A 224 -1.61 -22.84 -9.98
N ASN A 225 -1.30 -22.27 -8.82
CA ASN A 225 -2.28 -21.79 -7.82
C ASN A 225 -1.99 -20.34 -7.39
N GLU A 226 -2.01 -19.42 -8.35
CA GLU A 226 -1.88 -17.99 -8.10
C GLU A 226 -3.08 -17.21 -8.64
N ILE A 227 -3.28 -16.01 -8.14
CA ILE A 227 -4.32 -15.10 -8.64
C ILE A 227 -3.84 -14.30 -9.85
N ASP A 228 -4.77 -13.83 -10.69
CA ASP A 228 -4.56 -12.65 -11.52
C ASP A 228 -5.05 -11.41 -10.76
N GLY A 229 -4.41 -10.27 -11.01
CA GLY A 229 -4.89 -8.98 -10.52
C GLY A 229 -6.08 -8.47 -11.33
N HIS A 230 -7.01 -7.76 -10.69
CA HIS A 230 -8.16 -7.17 -11.35
C HIS A 230 -8.33 -5.71 -10.93
N ALA A 231 -8.71 -4.87 -11.89
CA ALA A 231 -9.06 -3.47 -11.64
C ALA A 231 -10.25 -3.05 -12.50
N PRO A 232 -10.99 -2.01 -12.11
CA PRO A 232 -11.97 -1.40 -12.97
C PRO A 232 -11.27 -0.73 -14.17
N VAL A 233 -11.62 -1.15 -15.39
CA VAL A 233 -11.19 -0.53 -16.64
C VAL A 233 -12.44 -0.12 -17.39
N ASP A 234 -12.61 1.17 -17.65
CA ASP A 234 -13.82 1.75 -18.25
C ASP A 234 -15.13 1.26 -17.57
N GLY A 235 -15.09 1.23 -16.23
CA GLY A 235 -16.24 0.86 -15.38
C GLY A 235 -16.53 -0.64 -15.25
N LYS A 236 -15.65 -1.51 -15.77
CA LYS A 236 -15.79 -2.98 -15.64
C LYS A 236 -14.54 -3.58 -15.01
N VAL A 237 -14.73 -4.45 -14.03
CA VAL A 237 -13.63 -5.21 -13.44
C VAL A 237 -13.09 -6.20 -14.46
N GLN A 238 -11.79 -6.13 -14.74
CA GLN A 238 -11.08 -6.95 -15.71
C GLN A 238 -9.75 -7.43 -15.14
N VAL A 239 -9.19 -8.47 -15.73
CA VAL A 239 -7.80 -8.88 -15.47
C VAL A 239 -6.88 -7.78 -15.99
N VAL A 240 -5.92 -7.38 -15.16
CA VAL A 240 -4.90 -6.40 -15.49
C VAL A 240 -3.51 -7.02 -15.47
N ASP A 241 -2.55 -6.32 -16.07
CA ASP A 241 -1.16 -6.76 -16.08
C ASP A 241 -0.61 -6.84 -14.65
N ARG A 242 0.19 -7.87 -14.41
CA ARG A 242 0.82 -8.09 -13.10
C ARG A 242 1.95 -7.11 -12.86
N ASP A 243 1.87 -6.35 -11.79
CA ASP A 243 3.03 -5.66 -11.24
C ASP A 243 3.87 -6.64 -10.40
N THR A 244 5.14 -6.80 -10.76
CA THR A 244 6.06 -7.72 -10.09
C THR A 244 6.96 -7.04 -9.07
N MET A 245 6.85 -5.72 -8.89
CA MET A 245 7.69 -4.93 -7.98
C MET A 245 9.19 -5.19 -8.18
N ALA A 246 9.67 -5.24 -9.42
CA ALA A 246 11.02 -5.72 -9.75
C ALA A 246 12.17 -5.03 -8.98
N LEU A 247 12.03 -3.73 -8.65
CA LEU A 247 13.00 -2.98 -7.85
C LEU A 247 12.62 -2.88 -6.37
N GLY A 248 11.37 -3.12 -6.04
CA GLY A 248 10.77 -2.85 -4.74
C GLY A 248 10.47 -4.10 -3.91
N HIS A 249 11.19 -5.23 -4.09
CA HIS A 249 10.89 -6.48 -3.39
C HIS A 249 10.77 -6.29 -1.87
N SER A 250 11.66 -5.53 -1.26
CA SER A 250 11.67 -5.23 0.17
C SER A 250 10.56 -4.28 0.64
N ALA A 251 9.97 -3.54 -0.28
CA ALA A 251 8.81 -2.69 -0.01
C ALA A 251 7.47 -3.43 -0.25
N GLY A 252 7.43 -4.43 -1.18
CA GLY A 252 6.15 -5.00 -1.57
C GLY A 252 6.17 -6.31 -2.37
N GLY A 253 7.30 -6.99 -2.52
CA GLY A 253 7.46 -8.06 -3.52
C GLY A 253 7.08 -9.47 -3.10
N ILE A 254 6.75 -9.73 -1.84
CA ILE A 254 6.43 -11.08 -1.36
C ILE A 254 5.14 -11.61 -1.99
N TYR A 255 5.19 -12.87 -2.40
CA TYR A 255 4.02 -13.68 -2.76
C TYR A 255 3.77 -14.72 -1.67
N SER A 256 2.54 -14.80 -1.17
CA SER A 256 2.18 -15.71 -0.08
C SER A 256 0.70 -16.10 -0.13
N SER A 257 0.32 -17.07 0.68
CA SER A 257 -1.05 -17.54 0.89
C SER A 257 -1.51 -17.28 2.33
N ILE A 258 -2.82 -17.37 2.59
CA ILE A 258 -3.32 -17.26 3.97
C ILE A 258 -2.82 -18.41 4.85
N ALA A 259 -2.60 -19.60 4.29
CA ALA A 259 -2.02 -20.74 5.01
C ALA A 259 -0.60 -20.43 5.50
N ASP A 260 0.24 -19.81 4.67
CA ASP A 260 1.61 -19.46 5.05
C ASP A 260 1.68 -18.20 5.92
N LEU A 261 0.93 -17.13 5.58
CA LEU A 261 0.86 -15.91 6.39
C LEU A 261 0.34 -16.19 7.80
N SER A 262 -0.55 -17.18 7.97
CA SER A 262 -1.02 -17.57 9.31
C SER A 262 0.13 -18.02 10.22
N LYS A 263 1.17 -18.64 9.67
CA LYS A 263 2.36 -19.07 10.41
C LYS A 263 3.20 -17.87 10.88
N TRP A 264 3.34 -16.86 10.01
CA TRP A 264 3.98 -15.58 10.34
C TRP A 264 3.22 -14.82 11.42
N VAL A 265 1.90 -14.66 11.26
CA VAL A 265 1.05 -13.97 12.24
C VAL A 265 1.02 -14.70 13.59
N LYS A 266 0.92 -16.04 13.59
CA LYS A 266 1.03 -16.83 14.82
C LYS A 266 2.37 -16.65 15.53
N TYR A 267 3.46 -16.58 14.76
CA TYR A 267 4.78 -16.32 15.32
C TYR A 267 4.85 -14.93 15.98
N LEU A 268 4.31 -13.89 15.32
CA LEU A 268 4.30 -12.52 15.86
C LEU A 268 3.41 -12.40 17.12
N LEU A 269 2.30 -13.13 17.19
CA LEU A 269 1.40 -13.13 18.35
C LEU A 269 1.88 -14.04 19.51
N SER A 270 2.85 -14.90 19.26
CA SER A 270 3.32 -15.89 20.25
C SER A 270 4.44 -15.33 21.11
N ASP A 271 4.45 -15.70 22.38
CA ASP A 271 5.59 -15.49 23.30
C ASP A 271 6.60 -16.65 23.24
N ASP A 272 6.35 -17.66 22.37
CA ASP A 272 7.24 -18.80 22.18
C ASP A 272 8.57 -18.40 21.56
N THR A 273 9.62 -18.48 22.34
CA THR A 273 10.99 -18.18 21.94
C THR A 273 11.73 -19.37 21.34
N THR A 274 11.14 -20.57 21.31
CA THR A 274 11.81 -21.82 20.87
C THR A 274 12.05 -21.88 19.35
N LYS A 275 11.18 -21.23 18.55
CA LYS A 275 11.33 -21.08 17.09
C LYS A 275 11.77 -19.65 16.72
N LYS A 276 12.79 -19.16 17.38
CA LYS A 276 13.23 -17.77 17.30
C LYS A 276 13.68 -17.40 15.90
N VAL A 277 12.91 -16.54 15.21
CA VAL A 277 13.34 -15.84 13.99
C VAL A 277 14.06 -14.57 14.38
N ILE A 278 13.43 -13.77 15.24
CA ILE A 278 13.96 -12.54 15.86
C ILE A 278 13.84 -12.65 17.39
N SER A 279 14.60 -11.83 18.11
CA SER A 279 14.50 -11.73 19.58
C SER A 279 13.20 -11.09 20.03
N GLY A 280 12.88 -11.21 21.32
CA GLY A 280 11.80 -10.48 21.96
C GLY A 280 11.98 -8.97 21.83
N ASP A 281 13.19 -8.50 22.04
CA ASP A 281 13.55 -7.06 21.95
C ASP A 281 13.31 -6.50 20.54
N VAL A 282 13.70 -7.24 19.50
CA VAL A 282 13.44 -6.84 18.10
C VAL A 282 11.93 -6.83 17.81
N LYS A 283 11.17 -7.82 18.31
CA LYS A 283 9.71 -7.85 18.13
C LYS A 283 9.05 -6.68 18.86
N GLU A 284 9.47 -6.36 20.07
CA GLU A 284 8.99 -5.22 20.83
C GLU A 284 9.29 -3.92 20.09
N GLU A 285 10.50 -3.75 19.57
CA GLU A 285 10.89 -2.58 18.77
C GLU A 285 10.03 -2.42 17.52
N MET A 286 9.69 -3.52 16.83
CA MET A 286 8.78 -3.48 15.68
C MET A 286 7.38 -2.95 16.04
N PHE A 287 6.91 -3.23 17.27
CA PHE A 287 5.59 -2.83 17.77
C PHE A 287 5.65 -1.57 18.67
N THR A 288 6.77 -0.89 18.67
CA THR A 288 6.95 0.37 19.38
C THR A 288 6.63 1.55 18.46
N PRO A 289 5.81 2.54 18.93
CA PRO A 289 5.53 3.77 18.19
C PRO A 289 6.81 4.55 17.86
N GLN A 290 7.05 4.84 16.59
CA GLN A 290 8.23 5.58 16.12
C GLN A 290 7.86 6.94 15.51
N THR A 291 6.82 6.98 14.69
CA THR A 291 6.35 8.20 14.03
C THR A 291 4.87 8.39 14.33
N ILE A 292 4.53 9.53 14.92
CA ILE A 292 3.15 9.85 15.29
C ILE A 292 2.32 10.11 14.03
N ILE A 293 1.11 9.56 13.99
CA ILE A 293 0.11 9.82 12.96
C ILE A 293 -1.08 10.53 13.64
N PRO A 294 -1.48 11.73 13.19
CA PRO A 294 -2.62 12.41 13.75
C PRO A 294 -3.92 11.60 13.60
N VAL A 295 -4.69 11.52 14.68
CA VAL A 295 -6.02 10.90 14.68
C VAL A 295 -7.07 12.01 14.61
N HIS A 296 -7.95 11.95 13.62
CA HIS A 296 -8.99 12.93 13.40
C HIS A 296 -10.39 12.30 13.52
N GLY A 297 -11.32 13.05 14.11
CA GLY A 297 -12.71 12.64 14.24
C GLY A 297 -12.95 11.57 15.31
N LYS A 298 -14.17 11.01 15.31
CA LYS A 298 -14.57 9.95 16.23
C LYS A 298 -14.43 8.59 15.56
N SER A 299 -13.78 7.65 16.24
CA SER A 299 -13.67 6.26 15.81
C SER A 299 -14.68 5.37 16.57
N ALA A 300 -15.25 4.37 15.90
CA ALA A 300 -16.05 3.33 16.56
C ALA A 300 -15.25 2.55 17.62
N TYR A 301 -13.93 2.59 17.51
CA TYR A 301 -12.99 1.92 18.42
C TYR A 301 -12.44 2.82 19.52
N ASN A 302 -12.87 4.08 19.60
CA ASN A 302 -12.37 5.04 20.59
C ASN A 302 -10.86 5.26 20.50
N THR A 303 -10.34 5.29 19.27
CA THR A 303 -8.92 5.48 18.96
C THR A 303 -8.48 6.90 19.33
N HIS A 304 -7.45 7.04 20.14
CA HIS A 304 -6.86 8.30 20.56
C HIS A 304 -5.46 8.51 19.99
N PHE A 305 -4.73 7.43 19.73
CA PHE A 305 -3.35 7.46 19.28
C PHE A 305 -3.15 6.57 18.07
N ALA A 306 -2.39 7.07 17.11
CA ALA A 306 -1.91 6.29 15.98
C ALA A 306 -0.45 6.63 15.71
N SER A 307 0.29 5.65 15.23
CA SER A 307 1.70 5.79 14.89
C SER A 307 2.12 4.74 13.86
N TYR A 308 3.32 4.88 13.34
CA TYR A 308 3.99 3.86 12.59
C TYR A 308 5.17 3.32 13.39
N GLY A 309 5.31 1.98 13.46
CA GLY A 309 6.45 1.27 14.02
C GLY A 309 7.38 0.78 12.91
N PHE A 310 7.98 -0.42 13.05
CA PHE A 310 8.77 -1.01 11.98
C PHE A 310 7.92 -1.97 11.13
N GLY A 311 7.44 -1.47 9.99
CA GLY A 311 6.61 -2.23 9.06
C GLY A 311 5.16 -2.44 9.50
N PHE A 312 4.66 -1.66 10.48
CA PHE A 312 3.29 -1.74 10.97
C PHE A 312 2.74 -0.37 11.37
N PHE A 313 1.47 -0.15 11.08
CA PHE A 313 0.65 0.86 11.73
C PHE A 313 0.24 0.37 13.11
N LEU A 314 0.30 1.26 14.08
CA LEU A 314 -0.06 1.00 15.47
C LEU A 314 -1.14 1.98 15.91
N SER A 315 -2.14 1.49 16.64
CA SER A 315 -3.17 2.35 17.23
C SER A 315 -3.80 1.70 18.45
N ASP A 316 -4.48 2.47 19.28
CA ASP A 316 -5.35 1.93 20.31
C ASP A 316 -6.76 1.67 19.73
N VAL A 317 -7.35 0.53 20.08
CA VAL A 317 -8.71 0.16 19.70
C VAL A 317 -9.43 -0.40 20.92
N LYS A 318 -10.40 0.35 21.49
CA LYS A 318 -11.09 -0.02 22.73
C LYS A 318 -10.15 -0.37 23.88
N GLY A 319 -8.99 0.31 23.96
CA GLY A 319 -7.97 0.09 24.99
C GLY A 319 -6.96 -1.02 24.69
N TYR A 320 -7.09 -1.74 23.58
CA TYR A 320 -6.12 -2.73 23.09
C TYR A 320 -5.17 -2.14 22.05
N LYS A 321 -3.95 -2.66 21.96
CA LYS A 321 -3.01 -2.32 20.88
C LYS A 321 -3.41 -3.05 19.60
N GLN A 322 -3.67 -2.31 18.54
CA GLN A 322 -3.79 -2.85 17.19
C GLN A 322 -2.45 -2.69 16.45
N VAL A 323 -2.01 -3.76 15.80
CA VAL A 323 -0.84 -3.82 14.93
C VAL A 323 -1.33 -4.26 13.55
N THR A 324 -1.21 -3.41 12.53
CA THR A 324 -1.80 -3.70 11.21
C THR A 324 -0.94 -3.15 10.08
N HIS A 325 -1.03 -3.78 8.92
CA HIS A 325 -0.57 -3.19 7.66
C HIS A 325 -1.48 -3.60 6.51
N THR A 326 -1.63 -2.69 5.56
CA THR A 326 -2.29 -2.98 4.28
C THR A 326 -1.24 -3.16 3.19
N GLY A 327 -1.64 -3.74 2.07
CA GLY A 327 -0.80 -3.84 0.90
C GLY A 327 -1.60 -3.56 -0.37
N GLY A 328 -1.03 -2.82 -1.31
CA GLY A 328 -1.60 -2.55 -2.62
C GLY A 328 -0.55 -2.77 -3.71
N LEU A 329 -0.92 -3.57 -4.72
CA LEU A 329 -0.29 -3.68 -6.01
C LEU A 329 -1.37 -3.59 -7.07
N GLU A 330 -1.01 -3.33 -8.32
CA GLU A 330 -1.98 -3.27 -9.41
C GLU A 330 -2.86 -4.54 -9.42
N GLY A 331 -4.16 -4.34 -9.19
CA GLY A 331 -5.14 -5.41 -9.17
C GLY A 331 -5.18 -6.29 -7.92
N MET A 332 -4.46 -5.98 -6.86
CA MET A 332 -4.41 -6.76 -5.63
C MET A 332 -4.31 -5.87 -4.40
N VAL A 333 -5.18 -6.07 -3.41
CA VAL A 333 -5.04 -5.40 -2.11
C VAL A 333 -5.20 -6.40 -0.96
N THR A 334 -4.44 -6.17 0.11
CA THR A 334 -4.31 -7.12 1.22
C THR A 334 -4.28 -6.41 2.56
N GLN A 335 -4.66 -7.11 3.63
CA GLN A 335 -4.55 -6.60 4.99
C GLN A 335 -4.18 -7.71 5.97
N VAL A 336 -3.26 -7.38 6.87
CA VAL A 336 -2.95 -8.15 8.07
C VAL A 336 -3.22 -7.27 9.28
N THR A 337 -4.03 -7.76 10.22
CA THR A 337 -4.35 -7.05 11.47
C THR A 337 -4.18 -7.99 12.65
N MET A 338 -3.53 -7.51 13.70
CA MET A 338 -3.31 -8.21 14.96
C MET A 338 -3.78 -7.37 16.13
N ILE A 339 -4.34 -8.02 17.14
CA ILE A 339 -4.58 -7.45 18.47
C ILE A 339 -3.93 -8.40 19.47
N PRO A 340 -2.65 -8.15 19.84
CA PRO A 340 -1.84 -9.09 20.63
C PRO A 340 -2.49 -9.50 21.94
N GLU A 341 -3.05 -8.56 22.69
CA GLU A 341 -3.68 -8.83 24.00
C GLU A 341 -4.92 -9.72 23.90
N LEU A 342 -5.54 -9.79 22.71
CA LEU A 342 -6.64 -10.70 22.43
C LEU A 342 -6.17 -12.01 21.76
N GLY A 343 -4.87 -12.18 21.52
CA GLY A 343 -4.37 -13.30 20.72
C GLY A 343 -5.03 -13.39 19.33
N LEU A 344 -5.48 -12.25 18.79
CA LEU A 344 -6.27 -12.18 17.56
C LEU A 344 -5.41 -11.76 16.37
N GLY A 345 -5.46 -12.56 15.29
CA GLY A 345 -4.91 -12.21 13.99
C GLY A 345 -5.97 -12.37 12.90
N ILE A 346 -6.05 -11.40 11.99
CA ILE A 346 -6.97 -11.39 10.85
C ILE A 346 -6.16 -11.13 9.59
N ILE A 347 -6.29 -12.00 8.60
CA ILE A 347 -5.63 -11.89 7.29
C ILE A 347 -6.71 -11.88 6.23
N VAL A 348 -6.73 -10.85 5.39
CA VAL A 348 -7.63 -10.74 4.24
C VAL A 348 -6.82 -10.41 3.00
N LEU A 349 -6.87 -11.27 1.99
CA LEU A 349 -6.19 -11.10 0.71
C LEU A 349 -7.24 -11.03 -0.39
N THR A 350 -7.15 -10.05 -1.28
CA THR A 350 -8.09 -9.86 -2.39
C THR A 350 -7.36 -9.74 -3.72
N ASN A 351 -8.01 -10.11 -4.81
CA ASN A 351 -7.45 -9.98 -6.16
C ASN A 351 -8.15 -8.90 -6.99
N GLN A 352 -8.54 -7.81 -6.33
CA GLN A 352 -9.07 -6.62 -7.00
C GLN A 352 -8.59 -5.37 -6.24
N GLN A 353 -8.36 -4.28 -6.93
CA GLN A 353 -7.85 -3.01 -6.38
C GLN A 353 -8.96 -2.24 -5.62
N GLU A 354 -9.47 -2.86 -4.52
CA GLU A 354 -10.59 -2.33 -3.73
C GLU A 354 -10.36 -2.51 -2.23
N GLY A 355 -9.80 -1.48 -1.60
CA GLY A 355 -9.43 -1.52 -0.18
C GLY A 355 -10.63 -1.54 0.79
N ASP A 356 -11.80 -1.05 0.38
CA ASP A 356 -12.99 -1.08 1.22
C ASP A 356 -13.50 -2.52 1.43
N ALA A 357 -13.19 -3.43 0.50
CA ALA A 357 -13.56 -4.84 0.61
C ALA A 357 -12.84 -5.54 1.79
N PHE A 358 -11.50 -5.45 1.87
CA PHE A 358 -10.79 -6.05 3.00
C PHE A 358 -11.12 -5.33 4.32
N SER A 359 -11.33 -4.00 4.26
CA SER A 359 -11.68 -3.20 5.43
C SER A 359 -13.02 -3.62 6.02
N ALA A 360 -14.03 -3.89 5.18
CA ALA A 360 -15.34 -4.36 5.61
C ALA A 360 -15.25 -5.70 6.36
N ILE A 361 -14.52 -6.66 5.80
CA ILE A 361 -14.32 -7.98 6.43
C ILE A 361 -13.55 -7.84 7.73
N THR A 362 -12.38 -7.20 7.71
CA THR A 362 -11.52 -7.06 8.88
C THR A 362 -12.24 -6.36 10.02
N ASN A 363 -12.92 -5.24 9.73
CA ASN A 363 -13.59 -4.48 10.77
C ASN A 363 -14.85 -5.19 11.30
N GLN A 364 -15.62 -5.89 10.46
CA GLN A 364 -16.78 -6.66 10.95
C GLN A 364 -16.34 -7.81 11.87
N ILE A 365 -15.23 -8.50 11.54
CA ILE A 365 -14.64 -9.53 12.40
C ILE A 365 -14.15 -8.89 13.70
N LYS A 366 -13.38 -7.82 13.62
CA LYS A 366 -12.84 -7.08 14.77
C LYS A 366 -13.93 -6.56 15.71
N ASP A 367 -15.03 -6.02 15.16
CA ASP A 367 -16.20 -5.57 15.92
C ASP A 367 -16.73 -6.67 16.85
N SER A 368 -16.79 -7.91 16.36
CA SER A 368 -17.30 -9.06 17.13
C SER A 368 -16.42 -9.44 18.34
N TYR A 369 -15.14 -9.11 18.30
CA TYR A 369 -14.20 -9.32 19.41
C TYR A 369 -14.12 -8.11 20.36
N LEU A 370 -14.38 -6.90 19.85
CA LEU A 370 -14.26 -5.66 20.61
C LEU A 370 -15.58 -5.16 21.21
N GLY A 371 -16.65 -5.93 21.09
CA GLY A 371 -17.95 -5.53 21.64
C GLY A 371 -18.63 -4.37 20.90
N VAL A 372 -18.26 -4.16 19.63
CA VAL A 372 -18.92 -3.17 18.77
C VAL A 372 -20.12 -3.85 18.09
N THR A 373 -21.33 -3.45 18.47
CA THR A 373 -22.57 -4.07 18.01
C THR A 373 -23.33 -3.17 17.02
N ASN A 374 -24.33 -3.75 16.35
CA ASN A 374 -25.21 -3.05 15.41
C ASN A 374 -24.49 -2.41 14.23
N THR A 375 -23.40 -3.03 13.77
CA THR A 375 -22.64 -2.61 12.59
C THR A 375 -22.92 -3.52 11.41
N ASP A 376 -23.03 -2.94 10.22
CA ASP A 376 -22.96 -3.64 8.93
C ASP A 376 -21.84 -2.97 8.11
N ARG A 377 -20.64 -3.49 8.28
CA ARG A 377 -19.44 -2.89 7.64
C ARG A 377 -19.46 -3.02 6.12
N VAL A 378 -20.09 -4.05 5.57
CA VAL A 378 -20.25 -4.17 4.11
C VAL A 378 -21.11 -3.01 3.59
N LYS A 379 -22.24 -2.72 4.23
CA LYS A 379 -23.11 -1.60 3.84
C LYS A 379 -22.42 -0.25 4.04
N GLU A 380 -21.75 -0.06 5.16
CA GLU A 380 -21.04 1.18 5.48
C GLU A 380 -19.95 1.49 4.44
N TYR A 381 -19.05 0.54 4.20
CA TYR A 381 -17.93 0.73 3.30
C TYR A 381 -18.35 0.78 1.82
N SER A 382 -19.38 0.02 1.41
CA SER A 382 -19.89 0.14 0.04
C SER A 382 -20.55 1.50 -0.22
N ALA A 383 -21.23 2.10 0.76
CA ALA A 383 -21.76 3.46 0.64
C ALA A 383 -20.63 4.51 0.57
N ARG A 384 -19.58 4.35 1.36
CA ARG A 384 -18.39 5.21 1.33
C ARG A 384 -17.72 5.16 -0.04
N ARG A 385 -17.49 3.95 -0.57
CA ARG A 385 -16.93 3.74 -1.91
C ARG A 385 -17.76 4.43 -2.98
N ALA A 386 -19.07 4.21 -2.98
CA ALA A 386 -19.97 4.83 -3.95
C ALA A 386 -19.85 6.36 -3.93
N GLY A 387 -19.81 6.97 -2.74
CA GLY A 387 -19.63 8.42 -2.58
C GLY A 387 -18.29 8.91 -3.13
N SER A 388 -17.18 8.21 -2.84
CA SER A 388 -15.84 8.56 -3.34
C SER A 388 -15.74 8.43 -4.87
N VAL A 389 -16.31 7.35 -5.44
CA VAL A 389 -16.34 7.14 -6.90
C VAL A 389 -17.18 8.22 -7.59
N ASP A 390 -18.34 8.57 -7.04
CA ASP A 390 -19.22 9.62 -7.59
C ASP A 390 -18.56 11.00 -7.56
N GLU A 391 -17.83 11.32 -6.48
CA GLU A 391 -17.10 12.59 -6.37
C GLU A 391 -15.94 12.65 -7.38
N ALA A 392 -15.12 11.63 -7.45
CA ALA A 392 -14.03 11.53 -8.42
C ALA A 392 -14.55 11.61 -9.86
N LYS A 393 -15.65 10.93 -10.15
CA LYS A 393 -16.30 10.95 -11.46
C LYS A 393 -16.78 12.35 -11.84
N LYS A 394 -17.39 13.10 -10.95
CA LYS A 394 -17.80 14.51 -11.21
C LYS A 394 -16.62 15.37 -11.61
N ILE A 395 -15.48 15.23 -10.94
CA ILE A 395 -14.26 15.98 -11.23
C ILE A 395 -13.72 15.59 -12.62
N THR A 396 -13.56 14.31 -12.87
CA THR A 396 -12.99 13.80 -14.13
C THR A 396 -13.90 14.10 -15.33
N ASP A 397 -15.21 13.92 -15.19
CA ASP A 397 -16.20 14.23 -16.24
C ASP A 397 -16.18 15.72 -16.61
N ALA A 398 -16.05 16.63 -15.64
CA ALA A 398 -15.96 18.07 -15.90
C ALA A 398 -14.70 18.43 -16.72
N VAL A 399 -13.57 17.78 -16.43
CA VAL A 399 -12.32 17.95 -17.18
C VAL A 399 -12.49 17.44 -18.62
N TRP A 400 -12.98 16.20 -18.79
CA TRP A 400 -13.17 15.60 -20.13
C TRP A 400 -14.24 16.30 -20.96
N THR A 401 -15.28 16.85 -20.32
CA THR A 401 -16.28 17.71 -21.00
C THR A 401 -15.62 18.98 -21.57
N THR A 402 -14.72 19.60 -20.82
CA THR A 402 -13.97 20.77 -21.30
C THR A 402 -13.08 20.40 -22.49
N VAL A 403 -12.35 19.28 -22.41
CA VAL A 403 -11.53 18.76 -23.52
C VAL A 403 -12.38 18.53 -24.77
N ALA A 404 -13.50 17.80 -24.63
CA ALA A 404 -14.39 17.51 -25.77
C ALA A 404 -14.96 18.79 -26.43
N ASN A 405 -15.26 19.82 -25.64
CA ASN A 405 -15.71 21.10 -26.18
C ASN A 405 -14.60 21.85 -26.93
N ASN A 406 -13.34 21.74 -26.47
CA ASN A 406 -12.20 22.33 -27.17
C ASN A 406 -11.92 21.62 -28.49
N GLU A 407 -11.98 20.30 -28.54
CA GLU A 407 -11.81 19.52 -29.77
C GLU A 407 -12.84 19.92 -30.86
N LYS A 408 -14.09 20.20 -30.47
CA LYS A 408 -15.14 20.68 -31.40
C LYS A 408 -14.85 22.08 -31.98
N ARG A 409 -14.08 22.90 -31.25
CA ARG A 409 -13.72 24.29 -31.69
C ARG A 409 -12.55 24.31 -32.65
N GLY A 410 -11.84 23.23 -32.84
CA GLY A 410 -10.69 23.08 -33.74
C GLY A 410 -9.41 22.73 -32.99
N SER A 411 -8.39 22.31 -33.73
CA SER A 411 -7.11 21.88 -33.15
C SER A 411 -6.35 23.07 -32.57
N THR A 412 -5.86 22.94 -31.35
CA THR A 412 -4.86 23.83 -30.77
C THR A 412 -3.50 23.55 -31.44
N ASP A 413 -2.75 24.57 -31.78
CA ASP A 413 -1.37 24.41 -32.22
C ASP A 413 -0.53 23.83 -31.08
N ILE A 414 0.04 22.63 -31.32
CA ILE A 414 0.85 21.90 -30.36
C ILE A 414 2.35 21.97 -30.68
N SER A 415 2.73 22.81 -31.69
CA SER A 415 4.13 22.96 -32.12
C SER A 415 5.02 23.45 -30.98
N GLU A 416 4.52 24.39 -30.18
CA GLU A 416 5.27 25.01 -29.08
C GLU A 416 5.56 24.05 -27.91
N VAL A 417 4.71 23.03 -27.71
CA VAL A 417 4.88 22.04 -26.63
C VAL A 417 5.69 20.82 -27.05
N LYS A 418 5.93 20.64 -28.35
CA LYS A 418 6.75 19.54 -28.88
C LYS A 418 8.18 19.67 -28.39
N GLY A 419 8.81 18.53 -28.06
CA GLY A 419 10.22 18.48 -27.65
C GLY A 419 10.52 17.40 -26.64
N THR A 420 11.76 17.34 -26.20
CA THR A 420 12.22 16.49 -25.12
C THR A 420 12.34 17.29 -23.83
N TYR A 421 11.82 16.74 -22.75
CA TYR A 421 11.82 17.33 -21.42
C TYR A 421 12.53 16.40 -20.45
N LYS A 422 13.26 16.96 -19.49
CA LYS A 422 14.02 16.19 -18.53
C LYS A 422 13.77 16.65 -17.10
N ASP A 423 13.44 15.70 -16.25
CA ASP A 423 13.41 15.85 -14.80
C ASP A 423 14.67 15.23 -14.20
N PRO A 424 15.26 15.81 -13.14
CA PRO A 424 16.52 15.30 -12.57
C PRO A 424 16.46 13.87 -12.02
N TRP A 425 15.35 13.46 -11.44
CA TRP A 425 15.20 12.15 -10.82
C TRP A 425 14.42 11.16 -11.68
N PHE A 426 13.42 11.64 -12.42
CA PHE A 426 12.57 10.78 -13.24
C PHE A 426 13.17 10.49 -14.62
N GLY A 427 13.97 11.44 -15.16
CA GLY A 427 14.59 11.31 -16.47
C GLY A 427 13.81 11.99 -17.59
N GLU A 428 13.88 11.43 -18.80
CA GLU A 428 13.39 12.10 -20.00
C GLU A 428 12.00 11.61 -20.42
N VAL A 429 11.20 12.58 -20.88
CA VAL A 429 9.94 12.37 -21.59
C VAL A 429 9.96 13.09 -22.92
N THR A 430 9.25 12.57 -23.91
CA THR A 430 9.11 13.19 -25.22
C THR A 430 7.66 13.57 -25.47
N ILE A 431 7.43 14.82 -25.84
CA ILE A 431 6.17 15.28 -26.42
C ILE A 431 6.33 15.27 -27.93
N SER A 432 5.61 14.37 -28.61
CA SER A 432 5.68 14.19 -30.07
C SER A 432 4.32 14.35 -30.73
N VAL A 433 4.32 14.56 -32.05
CA VAL A 433 3.11 14.61 -32.86
C VAL A 433 3.07 13.38 -33.76
N LYS A 434 2.02 12.56 -33.62
CA LYS A 434 1.78 11.37 -34.43
C LYS A 434 0.35 11.45 -35.00
N ASN A 435 0.22 11.45 -36.31
CA ASN A 435 -1.10 11.52 -36.98
C ASN A 435 -1.95 12.73 -36.52
N GLY A 436 -1.32 13.91 -36.37
CA GLY A 436 -1.98 15.14 -35.93
C GLY A 436 -2.37 15.20 -34.45
N LYS A 437 -1.96 14.22 -33.63
CA LYS A 437 -2.23 14.14 -32.19
C LYS A 437 -0.95 14.28 -31.40
N ALA A 438 -0.99 15.00 -30.28
CA ALA A 438 0.12 15.10 -29.34
C ALA A 438 0.19 13.86 -28.45
N TRP A 439 1.41 13.41 -28.18
CA TRP A 439 1.68 12.22 -27.36
C TRP A 439 2.75 12.54 -26.33
N PHE A 440 2.50 12.11 -25.11
CA PHE A 440 3.47 12.02 -24.01
C PHE A 440 4.03 10.62 -23.96
N GLU A 441 5.36 10.47 -23.92
CA GLU A 441 6.03 9.16 -23.79
C GLU A 441 7.23 9.29 -22.84
N SER A 442 7.19 8.58 -21.71
CA SER A 442 8.34 8.44 -20.81
C SER A 442 9.36 7.47 -21.38
N LYS A 443 10.67 7.80 -21.23
CA LYS A 443 11.76 6.88 -21.62
C LYS A 443 12.02 5.78 -20.60
N LYS A 444 11.63 5.98 -19.34
CA LYS A 444 11.90 5.05 -18.24
C LYS A 444 10.66 4.27 -17.80
N ALA A 445 9.56 4.94 -17.53
CA ALA A 445 8.30 4.32 -17.12
C ALA A 445 7.42 4.09 -18.35
N TYR A 446 7.53 2.93 -18.98
CA TYR A 446 6.97 2.65 -20.31
C TYR A 446 5.44 2.71 -20.39
N LYS A 447 4.74 2.42 -19.29
CA LYS A 447 3.28 2.57 -19.20
C LYS A 447 2.83 4.04 -19.19
N LEU A 448 3.72 4.98 -18.81
CA LEU A 448 3.44 6.40 -18.90
C LEU A 448 3.59 6.89 -20.35
N LYS A 449 2.67 6.40 -21.16
CA LYS A 449 2.47 6.75 -22.56
C LYS A 449 1.00 7.08 -22.78
N GLY A 450 0.71 8.28 -23.30
CA GLY A 450 -0.67 8.73 -23.48
C GLY A 450 -0.83 9.82 -24.49
N GLN A 451 -2.05 10.01 -24.97
CA GLN A 451 -2.41 11.15 -25.82
C GLN A 451 -2.65 12.38 -24.97
N LEU A 452 -2.09 13.52 -25.41
CA LEU A 452 -2.33 14.83 -24.82
C LEU A 452 -3.51 15.51 -25.50
N PHE A 453 -4.39 16.09 -24.68
CA PHE A 453 -5.55 16.88 -25.10
C PHE A 453 -5.45 18.28 -24.52
N PHE A 454 -5.71 19.30 -25.31
CA PHE A 454 -5.75 20.67 -24.81
C PHE A 454 -6.90 20.87 -23.81
N TYR A 455 -6.59 21.45 -22.66
CA TYR A 455 -7.58 21.74 -21.61
C TYR A 455 -7.86 23.23 -21.47
N LYS A 456 -6.91 24.03 -21.00
CA LYS A 456 -7.04 25.48 -20.81
C LYS A 456 -5.67 26.15 -20.79
N ALA A 457 -5.54 27.33 -21.37
CA ALA A 457 -4.31 28.13 -21.38
C ALA A 457 -3.08 27.28 -21.80
N ASN A 458 -2.12 27.07 -20.90
CA ASN A 458 -0.91 26.28 -21.09
C ASN A 458 -1.03 24.85 -20.48
N THR A 459 -2.25 24.41 -20.14
CA THR A 459 -2.51 23.10 -19.52
C THR A 459 -3.17 22.15 -20.51
N TYR A 460 -2.64 20.95 -20.57
CA TYR A 460 -3.15 19.79 -21.28
C TYR A 460 -3.56 18.71 -20.30
N VAL A 461 -4.28 17.70 -20.79
CA VAL A 461 -4.60 16.47 -20.07
C VAL A 461 -3.97 15.31 -20.81
N VAL A 462 -3.22 14.48 -20.12
CA VAL A 462 -2.76 13.20 -20.67
C VAL A 462 -3.76 12.09 -20.33
N LYS A 463 -4.18 11.36 -21.38
CA LYS A 463 -4.97 10.14 -21.25
C LYS A 463 -4.05 8.94 -21.52
N TRP A 464 -3.80 8.17 -20.49
CA TRP A 464 -2.90 7.02 -20.60
C TRP A 464 -3.49 5.92 -21.49
N VAL A 465 -2.63 5.22 -22.23
CA VAL A 465 -3.02 4.06 -23.06
C VAL A 465 -3.47 2.90 -22.18
N ASP A 466 -2.74 2.65 -21.10
CA ASP A 466 -3.14 1.67 -20.10
C ASP A 466 -4.17 2.30 -19.15
N ARG A 467 -5.43 1.90 -19.32
CA ARG A 467 -6.55 2.44 -18.55
C ARG A 467 -6.68 1.84 -17.15
N SER A 468 -5.94 0.77 -16.84
CA SER A 468 -5.95 0.15 -15.51
C SER A 468 -5.29 1.04 -14.44
N MET A 469 -4.43 1.96 -14.85
CA MET A 469 -3.73 2.88 -13.94
C MET A 469 -4.67 3.87 -13.24
N ASP A 470 -5.80 4.26 -13.86
CA ASP A 470 -6.74 5.29 -13.37
C ASP A 470 -6.03 6.58 -12.86
N ALA A 471 -5.03 7.02 -13.61
CA ALA A 471 -4.11 8.08 -13.23
C ALA A 471 -3.97 9.19 -14.28
N ASP A 472 -5.04 9.48 -15.06
CA ASP A 472 -5.00 10.59 -16.01
C ASP A 472 -4.58 11.88 -15.31
N ALA A 473 -3.73 12.68 -15.96
CA ALA A 473 -3.07 13.80 -15.31
C ALA A 473 -3.13 15.10 -16.12
N PHE A 474 -3.14 16.22 -15.41
CA PHE A 474 -2.82 17.52 -15.98
C PHE A 474 -1.33 17.59 -16.29
N VAL A 475 -1.00 18.19 -17.44
CA VAL A 475 0.34 18.56 -17.87
C VAL A 475 0.32 20.08 -18.12
N THR A 476 0.94 20.85 -17.23
CA THR A 476 0.97 22.31 -17.30
C THR A 476 2.33 22.76 -17.75
N PHE A 477 2.39 23.36 -18.95
CA PHE A 477 3.63 23.88 -19.52
C PHE A 477 3.99 25.23 -18.92
N THR A 478 5.25 25.42 -18.55
CA THR A 478 5.78 26.72 -18.13
C THR A 478 6.36 27.43 -19.35
N LEU A 479 6.08 28.73 -19.46
CA LEU A 479 6.52 29.55 -20.57
C LEU A 479 7.60 30.55 -20.13
N ASN A 480 8.48 30.93 -21.07
CA ASN A 480 9.38 32.08 -20.88
C ASN A 480 8.70 33.39 -21.24
N GLU A 481 9.43 34.50 -21.19
CA GLU A 481 8.94 35.86 -21.45
C GLU A 481 8.48 36.06 -22.89
N GLU A 482 9.01 35.28 -23.85
CA GLU A 482 8.59 35.29 -25.25
C GLU A 482 7.43 34.34 -25.54
N GLY A 483 6.84 33.70 -24.49
CA GLY A 483 5.73 32.75 -24.62
C GLY A 483 6.15 31.37 -25.12
N LYS A 484 7.45 31.07 -25.20
CA LYS A 484 7.95 29.74 -25.58
C LYS A 484 8.00 28.79 -24.37
N THR A 485 7.70 27.53 -24.60
CA THR A 485 7.73 26.50 -23.57
C THR A 485 9.15 26.24 -23.07
N LYS A 486 9.36 26.37 -21.76
CA LYS A 486 10.64 26.10 -21.09
C LYS A 486 10.62 24.85 -20.18
N GLY A 487 9.44 24.36 -19.82
CA GLY A 487 9.30 23.20 -18.94
C GLY A 487 7.86 22.75 -18.78
N MET A 488 7.60 21.80 -17.90
CA MET A 488 6.26 21.37 -17.53
C MET A 488 6.22 20.72 -16.15
N THR A 489 5.08 20.81 -15.50
CA THR A 489 4.72 20.12 -14.26
C THR A 489 3.49 19.24 -14.47
N MET A 490 3.24 18.31 -13.55
CA MET A 490 2.11 17.38 -13.66
C MET A 490 1.34 17.27 -12.35
N ASN A 491 0.05 16.97 -12.44
CA ASN A 491 -0.80 16.66 -11.28
C ASN A 491 -1.90 15.69 -11.71
N ALA A 492 -2.25 14.72 -10.85
CA ALA A 492 -3.37 13.82 -11.09
C ALA A 492 -4.70 14.59 -11.20
N ILE A 493 -5.64 14.08 -12.01
CA ILE A 493 -6.99 14.66 -12.15
C ILE A 493 -7.92 14.11 -11.08
N SER A 494 -7.93 12.79 -10.91
CA SER A 494 -8.80 12.12 -9.96
C SER A 494 -8.25 12.21 -8.54
N PRO A 495 -9.07 12.56 -7.54
CA PRO A 495 -8.66 12.49 -6.14
C PRO A 495 -8.45 11.04 -5.65
N ASN A 496 -8.90 10.04 -6.42
CA ASN A 496 -8.72 8.62 -6.14
C ASN A 496 -7.49 8.02 -6.83
N THR A 497 -6.71 8.83 -7.57
CA THR A 497 -5.43 8.37 -8.13
C THR A 497 -4.53 7.90 -6.99
N ASP A 498 -3.92 6.71 -7.16
CA ASP A 498 -3.00 6.15 -6.18
C ASP A 498 -1.82 7.09 -5.95
N PHE A 499 -1.42 7.26 -4.68
CA PHE A 499 -0.37 8.19 -4.29
C PHE A 499 1.01 7.84 -4.89
N SER A 500 1.22 6.60 -5.33
CA SER A 500 2.46 6.20 -6.01
C SER A 500 2.61 6.81 -7.40
N PHE A 501 1.55 7.44 -7.95
CA PHE A 501 1.66 8.35 -9.08
C PHE A 501 2.01 9.76 -8.59
N ASP A 502 3.21 9.94 -8.06
CA ASP A 502 3.71 11.19 -7.48
C ASP A 502 4.05 12.28 -8.53
N PHE A 503 3.12 12.51 -9.46
CA PHE A 503 3.26 13.49 -10.54
C PHE A 503 3.58 14.91 -10.04
N GLN A 504 3.15 15.27 -8.83
CA GLN A 504 3.39 16.57 -8.21
C GLN A 504 4.88 16.84 -7.92
N ASP A 505 5.71 15.80 -7.86
CA ASP A 505 7.15 15.94 -7.61
C ASP A 505 7.96 16.12 -8.90
N LEU A 506 7.31 16.07 -10.07
CA LEU A 506 7.92 16.24 -11.39
C LEU A 506 8.08 17.73 -11.74
N ASP A 507 9.31 18.13 -12.12
CA ASP A 507 9.65 19.49 -12.55
C ASP A 507 10.56 19.42 -13.80
N PHE A 508 9.93 19.25 -14.95
CA PHE A 508 10.64 19.03 -16.20
C PHE A 508 11.15 20.34 -16.81
N VAL A 509 12.38 20.34 -17.29
CA VAL A 509 12.97 21.39 -18.11
C VAL A 509 13.03 20.93 -19.56
N LYS A 510 12.61 21.77 -20.51
CA LYS A 510 12.71 21.51 -21.95
C LYS A 510 14.18 21.53 -22.36
N LEU A 511 14.63 20.43 -23.00
CA LEU A 511 15.99 20.38 -23.56
C LEU A 511 16.03 21.20 -24.84
N GLN A 512 17.11 21.96 -25.03
CA GLN A 512 17.40 22.62 -26.31
C GLN A 512 17.70 21.54 -27.35
N GLU A 513 17.12 21.65 -28.54
CA GLU A 513 17.41 20.79 -29.68
C GLU A 513 18.80 21.08 -30.25
#